data_81a268c58cb5bae196583b92e7927b44
#
_entry.id   81a268c58cb5bae196583b92e7927b44
#
_cell.length_a   1.000
_cell.length_b   1.000
_cell.length_c   1.000
_cell.angle_alpha   90.00
_cell.angle_beta   90.00
_cell.angle_gamma   90.00
#
_symmetry.space_group_name_H-M   'P 1'
#
loop_
_entity.id
_entity.type
_entity.pdbx_description
1 polymer ?
#
loop_
_entity_poly.entity_id
_entity_poly.type
_entity_poly.pdbx_seq_one_letter_code
_entity_poly.pdbx_strand_id
1 'polypeptide(L)'
;MRYDRRFCFRSLETPAMQVLVDADACPAVIKDMLFRAARRAEICVTLVANQFLRTPPSPFIKAVQVPAGFDVADARIVELAEPGDLVITADIPLAAAVLDKGAHALDPRGNWFSRENIEERLSTRAMMDQLRSAGIDTGGPAPFSARDGKTFASQLDRFLARHAPR
;
A
#
# COMPACT_ATOMS: atom_id res chain seq x y z
N MET A 1 -3.90 15.30 -17.11
CA MET A 1 -3.27 14.02 -17.50
C MET A 1 -4.35 13.01 -17.81
N ARG A 2 -4.46 12.60 -19.07
CA ARG A 2 -5.46 11.61 -19.45
C ARG A 2 -5.05 10.24 -18.96
N TYR A 3 -5.93 9.62 -18.21
CA TYR A 3 -5.81 8.24 -17.73
C TYR A 3 -5.85 7.30 -18.94
N ASP A 4 -4.74 6.70 -19.29
CA ASP A 4 -4.74 5.70 -20.37
C ASP A 4 -5.20 4.35 -19.79
N ARG A 5 -6.49 4.09 -19.97
CA ARG A 5 -7.13 2.88 -19.47
C ARG A 5 -6.67 1.60 -20.15
N ARG A 6 -5.89 1.71 -21.23
CA ARG A 6 -5.59 0.56 -22.09
C ARG A 6 -4.63 -0.45 -21.47
N PHE A 7 -3.80 -0.03 -20.52
CA PHE A 7 -2.73 -0.86 -19.99
C PHE A 7 -2.99 -1.40 -18.59
N CYS A 8 -3.88 -0.80 -17.82
CA CYS A 8 -4.26 -1.26 -16.49
C CYS A 8 -5.71 -1.70 -16.43
N PHE A 9 -6.28 -2.08 -17.56
CA PHE A 9 -7.66 -2.55 -17.60
C PHE A 9 -7.69 -3.99 -17.11
N ARG A 10 -8.47 -4.25 -16.07
CA ARG A 10 -8.83 -5.62 -15.71
C ARG A 10 -9.66 -6.17 -16.86
N SER A 11 -9.17 -7.19 -17.54
CA SER A 11 -10.02 -7.88 -18.50
C SER A 11 -11.20 -8.49 -17.74
N LEU A 12 -12.37 -8.43 -18.34
CA LEU A 12 -13.59 -9.00 -17.77
C LEU A 12 -13.45 -10.52 -17.53
N GLU A 13 -12.48 -11.15 -18.17
CA GLU A 13 -12.28 -12.60 -18.13
C GLU A 13 -11.38 -13.07 -17.00
N THR A 14 -10.40 -12.24 -16.56
CA THR A 14 -9.50 -12.59 -15.45
C THR A 14 -9.17 -11.32 -14.68
N PRO A 15 -9.68 -11.16 -13.45
CA PRO A 15 -9.36 -9.99 -12.65
C PRO A 15 -7.86 -10.01 -12.30
N ALA A 16 -7.08 -9.22 -13.03
CA ALA A 16 -5.68 -9.05 -12.72
C ALA A 16 -5.56 -8.26 -11.40
N MET A 17 -4.79 -8.80 -10.47
CA MET A 17 -4.43 -8.13 -9.23
C MET A 17 -3.70 -6.82 -9.53
N GLN A 18 -3.97 -5.79 -8.74
CA GLN A 18 -3.21 -4.54 -8.75
C GLN A 18 -2.61 -4.26 -7.38
N VAL A 19 -1.58 -3.42 -7.35
CA VAL A 19 -0.98 -2.93 -6.11
C VAL A 19 -1.36 -1.46 -5.94
N LEU A 20 -1.98 -1.12 -4.83
CA LEU A 20 -2.29 0.25 -4.44
C LEU A 20 -1.32 0.70 -3.35
N VAL A 21 -0.76 1.89 -3.49
CA VAL A 21 0.27 2.37 -2.57
C VAL A 21 -0.20 3.67 -1.92
N ASP A 22 -0.18 3.69 -0.59
CA ASP A 22 -0.32 4.91 0.21
C ASP A 22 1.01 5.67 0.12
N ALA A 23 1.16 6.49 -0.92
CA ALA A 23 2.45 6.97 -1.34
C ALA A 23 3.00 8.12 -0.49
N ASP A 24 2.14 8.86 0.20
CA ASP A 24 2.60 9.96 1.07
C ASP A 24 3.42 9.45 2.27
N ALA A 25 3.17 8.23 2.70
CA ALA A 25 3.84 7.62 3.84
C ALA A 25 4.81 6.49 3.44
N CYS A 26 5.05 6.29 2.15
CA CYS A 26 5.88 5.19 1.67
C CYS A 26 7.33 5.64 1.43
N PRO A 27 8.33 4.96 2.01
CA PRO A 27 9.74 5.30 1.74
C PRO A 27 10.11 5.18 0.27
N ALA A 28 11.02 6.05 -0.19
CA ALA A 28 11.44 6.06 -1.60
C ALA A 28 12.02 4.72 -2.06
N VAL A 29 12.79 4.04 -1.20
CA VAL A 29 13.38 2.74 -1.52
C VAL A 29 12.29 1.68 -1.78
N ILE A 30 11.18 1.75 -1.06
CA ILE A 30 10.05 0.84 -1.25
C ILE A 30 9.33 1.16 -2.56
N LYS A 31 9.14 2.44 -2.89
CA LYS A 31 8.58 2.84 -4.19
C LYS A 31 9.43 2.29 -5.35
N ASP A 32 10.76 2.39 -5.26
CA ASP A 32 11.67 1.85 -6.28
C ASP A 32 11.53 0.33 -6.43
N MET A 33 11.39 -0.39 -5.33
CA MET A 33 11.14 -1.84 -5.35
C MET A 33 9.83 -2.17 -6.05
N LEU A 34 8.78 -1.39 -5.78
CA LEU A 34 7.47 -1.55 -6.40
C LEU A 34 7.52 -1.25 -7.90
N PHE A 35 8.27 -0.24 -8.31
CA PHE A 35 8.43 0.08 -9.74
C PHE A 35 9.14 -1.04 -10.49
N ARG A 36 10.18 -1.62 -9.89
CA ARG A 36 10.88 -2.77 -10.48
C ARG A 36 9.96 -4.00 -10.57
N ALA A 37 9.20 -4.26 -9.52
CA ALA A 37 8.24 -5.36 -9.49
C ALA A 37 7.13 -5.17 -10.54
N ALA A 38 6.64 -3.95 -10.73
CA ALA A 38 5.64 -3.64 -11.74
C ALA A 38 6.11 -4.03 -13.14
N ARG A 39 7.35 -3.71 -13.47
CA ARG A 39 7.94 -4.03 -14.78
C ARG A 39 8.18 -5.53 -14.95
N ARG A 40 8.74 -6.15 -13.91
CA ARG A 40 9.11 -7.57 -13.95
C ARG A 40 7.90 -8.50 -14.01
N ALA A 41 6.90 -8.23 -13.19
CA ALA A 41 5.71 -9.07 -13.07
C ALA A 41 4.54 -8.61 -13.96
N GLU A 42 4.70 -7.47 -14.65
CA GLU A 42 3.66 -6.88 -15.50
C GLU A 42 2.35 -6.66 -14.74
N ILE A 43 2.46 -6.09 -13.53
CA ILE A 43 1.33 -5.76 -12.68
C ILE A 43 1.16 -4.24 -12.57
N CYS A 44 -0.08 -3.79 -12.45
CA CYS A 44 -0.37 -2.38 -12.23
C CYS A 44 -0.04 -1.97 -10.80
N VAL A 45 0.79 -0.93 -10.67
CA VAL A 45 1.08 -0.27 -9.40
C VAL A 45 0.54 1.15 -9.47
N THR A 46 -0.39 1.47 -8.60
CA THR A 46 -1.03 2.79 -8.52
C THR A 46 -0.65 3.46 -7.22
N LEU A 47 0.04 4.59 -7.31
CA LEU A 47 0.42 5.40 -6.16
C LEU A 47 -0.64 6.47 -5.94
N VAL A 48 -1.20 6.51 -4.74
CA VAL A 48 -2.21 7.51 -4.36
C VAL A 48 -1.56 8.47 -3.36
N ALA A 49 -1.59 9.75 -3.68
CA ALA A 49 -0.96 10.79 -2.86
C ALA A 49 -1.72 12.10 -2.96
N ASN A 50 -1.57 12.95 -1.94
CA ASN A 50 -2.11 14.31 -2.00
C ASN A 50 -1.12 15.31 -2.63
N GLN A 51 0.03 14.84 -3.09
CA GLN A 51 1.05 15.62 -3.77
C GLN A 51 1.34 15.05 -5.14
N PHE A 52 1.87 15.88 -6.03
CA PHE A 52 2.35 15.40 -7.31
C PHE A 52 3.54 14.46 -7.11
N LEU A 53 3.45 13.28 -7.71
CA LEU A 53 4.54 12.30 -7.68
C LEU A 53 5.08 12.08 -9.08
N ARG A 54 6.40 12.11 -9.20
CA ARG A 54 7.10 11.70 -10.40
C ARG A 54 7.20 10.18 -10.44
N THR A 55 6.69 9.58 -11.52
CA THR A 55 6.78 8.13 -11.73
C THR A 55 7.57 7.84 -12.98
N PRO A 56 8.29 6.70 -13.03
CA PRO A 56 8.95 6.29 -14.29
C PRO A 56 7.91 6.08 -15.40
N PRO A 57 8.27 6.37 -16.66
CA PRO A 57 7.37 6.07 -17.77
C PRO A 57 7.19 4.55 -17.90
N SER A 58 5.99 4.07 -17.62
CA SER A 58 5.65 2.66 -17.73
C SER A 58 4.14 2.51 -17.83
N PRO A 59 3.64 1.57 -18.66
CA PRO A 59 2.20 1.31 -18.72
C PRO A 59 1.68 0.66 -17.44
N PHE A 60 2.56 0.16 -16.58
CA PHE A 60 2.19 -0.52 -15.35
C PHE A 60 2.26 0.37 -14.10
N ILE A 61 2.74 1.60 -14.23
CA ILE A 61 2.93 2.51 -13.09
C ILE A 61 2.07 3.75 -13.29
N LYS A 62 1.24 4.07 -12.28
CA LYS A 62 0.35 5.23 -12.29
C LYS A 62 0.45 6.00 -10.98
N ALA A 63 0.26 7.30 -11.07
CA ALA A 63 0.06 8.16 -9.90
C ALA A 63 -1.33 8.78 -9.97
N VAL A 64 -2.05 8.71 -8.87
CA VAL A 64 -3.34 9.35 -8.68
C VAL A 64 -3.17 10.42 -7.62
N GLN A 65 -3.29 11.68 -8.03
CA GLN A 65 -3.26 12.81 -7.11
C GLN A 65 -4.67 13.08 -6.60
N VAL A 66 -4.81 13.19 -5.28
CA VAL A 66 -6.07 13.52 -4.61
C VAL A 66 -5.93 14.88 -3.92
N PRO A 67 -7.04 15.59 -3.63
CA PRO A 67 -6.96 16.82 -2.87
C PRO A 67 -6.36 16.59 -1.48
N ALA A 68 -5.68 17.61 -0.95
CA ALA A 68 -5.21 17.59 0.43
C ALA A 68 -6.40 17.54 1.38
N GLY A 69 -6.26 16.78 2.46
CA GLY A 69 -7.30 16.62 3.46
C GLY A 69 -7.09 15.35 4.26
N PHE A 70 -7.66 15.32 5.45
CA PHE A 70 -7.60 14.17 6.33
C PHE A 70 -8.34 12.99 5.68
N ASP A 71 -7.68 11.85 5.59
CA ASP A 71 -8.21 10.58 5.06
C ASP A 71 -8.67 10.61 3.59
N VAL A 72 -8.37 11.65 2.81
CA VAL A 72 -8.80 11.71 1.40
C VAL A 72 -8.10 10.63 0.57
N ALA A 73 -6.78 10.48 0.73
CA ALA A 73 -6.02 9.44 0.05
C ALA A 73 -6.46 8.03 0.49
N ASP A 74 -6.69 7.84 1.79
CA ASP A 74 -7.16 6.57 2.34
C ASP A 74 -8.52 6.19 1.75
N ALA A 75 -9.46 7.12 1.71
CA ALA A 75 -10.79 6.89 1.13
C ALA A 75 -10.70 6.49 -0.35
N ARG A 76 -9.79 7.12 -1.08
CA ARG A 76 -9.58 6.80 -2.50
C ARG A 76 -9.00 5.39 -2.68
N ILE A 77 -8.07 4.99 -1.83
CA ILE A 77 -7.50 3.64 -1.87
C ILE A 77 -8.59 2.60 -1.58
N VAL A 78 -9.41 2.81 -0.56
CA VAL A 78 -10.52 1.90 -0.25
C VAL A 78 -11.48 1.78 -1.43
N GLU A 79 -11.81 2.90 -2.07
CA GLU A 79 -12.69 2.94 -3.24
C GLU A 79 -12.12 2.14 -4.41
N LEU A 80 -10.80 2.25 -4.66
CA LEU A 80 -10.12 1.57 -5.76
C LEU A 80 -9.84 0.09 -5.47
N ALA A 81 -9.72 -0.30 -4.21
CA ALA A 81 -9.36 -1.67 -3.83
C ALA A 81 -10.49 -2.65 -4.14
N GLU A 82 -10.10 -3.80 -4.64
CA GLU A 82 -11.01 -4.91 -4.92
C GLU A 82 -10.44 -6.20 -4.31
N PRO A 83 -11.28 -7.23 -4.15
CA PRO A 83 -10.81 -8.51 -3.63
C PRO A 83 -9.60 -9.04 -4.41
N GLY A 84 -8.57 -9.48 -3.69
CA GLY A 84 -7.33 -9.99 -4.27
C GLY A 84 -6.25 -8.95 -4.53
N ASP A 85 -6.55 -7.65 -4.42
CA ASP A 85 -5.57 -6.59 -4.57
C ASP A 85 -4.61 -6.53 -3.38
N LEU A 86 -3.44 -5.94 -3.60
CA LEU A 86 -2.46 -5.68 -2.55
C LEU A 86 -2.40 -4.18 -2.27
N VAL A 87 -2.50 -3.81 -1.01
CA VAL A 87 -2.37 -2.42 -0.55
C VAL A 87 -1.11 -2.28 0.30
N ILE A 88 -0.27 -1.31 -0.03
CA ILE A 88 0.94 -0.99 0.73
C ILE A 88 0.66 0.24 1.58
N THR A 89 0.60 0.05 2.88
CA THR A 89 0.32 1.12 3.83
C THR A 89 0.81 0.77 5.23
N ALA A 90 1.18 1.78 6.00
CA ALA A 90 1.44 1.65 7.44
C ALA A 90 0.23 2.09 8.28
N ASP A 91 -0.82 2.59 7.64
CA ASP A 91 -2.02 3.07 8.32
C ASP A 91 -2.93 1.89 8.69
N ILE A 92 -3.09 1.66 9.99
CA ILE A 92 -3.83 0.50 10.50
C ILE A 92 -5.33 0.56 10.16
N PRO A 93 -6.04 1.70 10.34
CA PRO A 93 -7.44 1.80 9.90
C PRO A 93 -7.64 1.56 8.40
N LEU A 94 -6.73 2.05 7.56
CA LEU A 94 -6.78 1.79 6.11
C LEU A 94 -6.61 0.29 5.83
N ALA A 95 -5.63 -0.34 6.48
CA ALA A 95 -5.41 -1.78 6.34
C ALA A 95 -6.66 -2.58 6.73
N ALA A 96 -7.30 -2.22 7.84
CA ALA A 96 -8.54 -2.86 8.27
C ALA A 96 -9.65 -2.74 7.21
N ALA A 97 -9.82 -1.55 6.64
CA ALA A 97 -10.85 -1.29 5.65
C ALA A 97 -10.64 -2.10 4.37
N VAL A 98 -9.39 -2.20 3.88
CA VAL A 98 -9.12 -2.98 2.67
C VAL A 98 -9.19 -4.49 2.91
N LEU A 99 -8.82 -4.96 4.09
CA LEU A 99 -9.02 -6.36 4.47
C LEU A 99 -10.50 -6.74 4.45
N ASP A 100 -11.38 -5.86 4.90
CA ASP A 100 -12.82 -6.07 4.86
C ASP A 100 -13.36 -6.22 3.43
N LYS A 101 -12.69 -5.64 2.46
CA LYS A 101 -13.03 -5.78 1.04
C LYS A 101 -12.45 -7.04 0.39
N GLY A 102 -11.68 -7.83 1.14
CA GLY A 102 -11.01 -9.02 0.62
C GLY A 102 -9.66 -8.74 -0.02
N ALA A 103 -9.13 -7.54 0.10
CA ALA A 103 -7.78 -7.20 -0.33
C ALA A 103 -6.75 -7.59 0.73
N HIS A 104 -5.48 -7.58 0.34
CA HIS A 104 -4.34 -7.83 1.24
C HIS A 104 -3.68 -6.50 1.60
N ALA A 105 -3.08 -6.43 2.78
CA ALA A 105 -2.36 -5.24 3.23
C ALA A 105 -0.98 -5.61 3.78
N LEU A 106 0.03 -4.90 3.31
CA LEU A 106 1.43 -5.10 3.69
C LEU A 106 2.03 -3.74 4.05
N ASP A 107 2.72 -3.65 5.17
CA ASP A 107 3.39 -2.41 5.51
C ASP A 107 4.76 -2.29 4.82
N PRO A 108 5.34 -1.07 4.73
CA PRO A 108 6.64 -0.89 4.08
C PRO A 108 7.81 -1.60 4.75
N ARG A 109 7.64 -2.11 5.95
CA ARG A 109 8.65 -2.90 6.67
C ARG A 109 8.52 -4.40 6.44
N GLY A 110 7.53 -4.83 5.64
CA GLY A 110 7.33 -6.24 5.30
C GLY A 110 6.45 -7.00 6.26
N ASN A 111 5.67 -6.33 7.08
CA ASN A 111 4.74 -6.97 8.00
C ASN A 111 3.34 -7.03 7.39
N TRP A 112 2.75 -8.20 7.39
CA TRP A 112 1.39 -8.39 6.92
C TRP A 112 0.37 -7.96 7.96
N PHE A 113 -0.69 -7.28 7.49
CA PHE A 113 -1.90 -7.14 8.27
C PHE A 113 -2.80 -8.35 8.00
N SER A 114 -3.42 -8.88 9.03
CA SER A 114 -4.35 -10.00 8.92
C SER A 114 -5.58 -9.74 9.78
N ARG A 115 -6.66 -10.47 9.52
CA ARG A 115 -7.87 -10.37 10.34
C ARG A 115 -7.60 -10.76 11.79
N GLU A 116 -6.65 -11.67 12.01
CA GLU A 116 -6.27 -12.13 13.33
C GLU A 116 -5.51 -11.07 14.14
N ASN A 117 -4.67 -10.26 13.47
CA ASN A 117 -3.83 -9.28 14.15
C ASN A 117 -4.35 -7.83 14.11
N ILE A 118 -5.33 -7.54 13.24
CA ILE A 118 -5.75 -6.15 12.99
C ILE A 118 -6.41 -5.50 14.20
N GLU A 119 -7.22 -6.24 14.94
CA GLU A 119 -7.89 -5.72 16.13
C GLU A 119 -6.88 -5.39 17.24
N GLU A 120 -5.90 -6.25 17.44
CA GLU A 120 -4.82 -6.01 18.40
C GLU A 120 -4.01 -4.77 18.02
N ARG A 121 -3.70 -4.62 16.74
CA ARG A 121 -2.97 -3.45 16.24
C ARG A 121 -3.76 -2.16 16.39
N LEU A 122 -5.07 -2.18 16.13
CA LEU A 122 -5.95 -1.04 16.34
C LEU A 122 -6.01 -0.65 17.82
N SER A 123 -6.12 -1.63 18.72
CA SER A 123 -6.15 -1.40 20.17
C SER A 123 -4.83 -0.81 20.66
N THR A 124 -3.70 -1.33 20.20
CA THR A 124 -2.38 -0.81 20.55
C THR A 124 -2.21 0.62 20.06
N ARG A 125 -2.64 0.92 18.84
CA ARG A 125 -2.62 2.28 18.30
C ARG A 125 -3.43 3.25 19.15
N ALA A 126 -4.68 2.87 19.49
CA ALA A 126 -5.54 3.70 20.32
C ALA A 126 -4.92 3.96 21.68
N MET A 127 -4.32 2.95 22.31
CA MET A 127 -3.62 3.10 23.59
C MET A 127 -2.43 4.05 23.46
N MET A 128 -1.61 3.91 22.42
CA MET A 128 -0.47 4.80 22.17
C MET A 128 -0.89 6.24 21.93
N ASP A 129 -1.98 6.45 21.20
CA ASP A 129 -2.54 7.79 20.97
C ASP A 129 -3.03 8.43 22.27
N GLN A 130 -3.65 7.67 23.15
CA GLN A 130 -4.06 8.14 24.49
C GLN A 130 -2.85 8.53 25.34
N LEU A 131 -1.78 7.73 25.31
CA LEU A 131 -0.53 8.04 26.04
C LEU A 131 0.10 9.32 25.54
N ARG A 132 0.18 9.53 24.23
CA ARG A 132 0.71 10.76 23.64
C ARG A 132 -0.14 11.99 24.00
N SER A 133 -1.47 11.85 23.98
CA SER A 133 -2.39 12.91 24.38
C SER A 133 -2.21 13.30 25.86
N ALA A 134 -1.81 12.34 26.71
CA ALA A 134 -1.49 12.59 28.13
C ALA A 134 -0.08 13.16 28.34
N GLY A 135 0.68 13.42 27.26
CA GLY A 135 2.03 13.97 27.33
C GLY A 135 3.11 12.93 27.57
N ILE A 136 2.80 11.65 27.46
CA ILE A 136 3.78 10.57 27.63
C ILE A 136 4.52 10.32 26.33
N ASP A 137 5.85 10.34 26.39
CA ASP A 137 6.70 10.00 25.25
C ASP A 137 6.72 8.47 25.09
N THR A 138 6.15 7.99 23.98
CA THR A 138 6.14 6.56 23.65
C THR A 138 7.34 6.14 22.80
N GLY A 139 8.26 7.06 22.50
CA GLY A 139 9.47 6.78 21.71
C GLY A 139 9.27 6.71 20.21
N GLY A 140 8.05 6.56 19.73
CA GLY A 140 7.75 6.42 18.31
C GLY A 140 8.32 5.14 17.68
N PRO A 141 8.04 4.87 16.39
CA PRO A 141 8.62 3.72 15.68
C PRO A 141 10.10 3.92 15.42
N ALA A 142 10.86 2.84 15.35
CA ALA A 142 12.27 2.86 14.96
C ALA A 142 12.41 3.39 13.51
N PRO A 143 13.52 4.06 13.17
CA PRO A 143 13.77 4.51 11.80
C PRO A 143 13.74 3.33 10.81
N PHE A 144 13.31 3.61 9.58
CA PHE A 144 13.32 2.62 8.52
C PHE A 144 14.77 2.18 8.21
N SER A 145 15.00 0.87 8.15
CA SER A 145 16.35 0.30 8.00
C SER A 145 16.47 -0.53 6.71
N ALA A 146 17.72 -0.86 6.34
CA ALA A 146 17.98 -1.76 5.22
C ALA A 146 17.38 -3.15 5.44
N ARG A 147 17.28 -3.61 6.69
CA ARG A 147 16.64 -4.87 7.05
C ARG A 147 15.14 -4.83 6.74
N ASP A 148 14.49 -3.72 7.03
CA ASP A 148 13.07 -3.52 6.69
C ASP A 148 12.84 -3.64 5.18
N GLY A 149 13.71 -3.02 4.38
CA GLY A 149 13.65 -3.10 2.92
C GLY A 149 13.81 -4.52 2.40
N LYS A 150 14.73 -5.28 2.97
CA LYS A 150 14.94 -6.70 2.59
C LYS A 150 13.73 -7.56 2.94
N THR A 151 13.15 -7.34 4.11
CA THR A 151 11.95 -8.06 4.55
C THR A 151 10.78 -7.75 3.61
N PHE A 152 10.57 -6.46 3.30
CA PHE A 152 9.54 -6.06 2.35
C PHE A 152 9.72 -6.72 0.99
N ALA A 153 10.93 -6.66 0.42
CA ALA A 153 11.22 -7.25 -0.88
C ALA A 153 10.92 -8.75 -0.91
N SER A 154 11.31 -9.47 0.14
CA SER A 154 11.06 -10.91 0.26
C SER A 154 9.56 -11.23 0.31
N GLN A 155 8.80 -10.47 1.11
CA GLN A 155 7.35 -10.68 1.22
C GLN A 155 6.62 -10.33 -0.07
N LEU A 156 7.02 -9.23 -0.71
CA LEU A 156 6.46 -8.84 -2.00
C LEU A 156 6.70 -9.91 -3.07
N ASP A 157 7.92 -10.41 -3.18
CA ASP A 157 8.28 -11.42 -4.17
C ASP A 157 7.47 -12.70 -3.96
N ARG A 158 7.31 -13.14 -2.72
CA ARG A 158 6.48 -14.32 -2.40
C ARG A 158 5.02 -14.12 -2.78
N PHE A 159 4.49 -12.95 -2.47
CA PHE A 159 3.09 -12.63 -2.81
C PHE A 159 2.89 -12.63 -4.33
N LEU A 160 3.78 -11.98 -5.08
CA LEU A 160 3.68 -11.90 -6.53
C LEU A 160 3.84 -13.26 -7.20
N ALA A 161 4.69 -14.13 -6.66
CA ALA A 161 4.86 -15.49 -7.18
C ALA A 161 3.56 -16.30 -7.10
N ARG A 162 2.69 -16.01 -6.11
CA ARG A 162 1.43 -16.72 -5.90
C ARG A 162 0.26 -16.09 -6.63
N HIS A 163 0.24 -14.76 -6.81
CA HIS A 163 -0.94 -14.00 -7.18
C HIS A 163 -0.80 -13.22 -8.48
N ALA A 164 0.40 -12.95 -8.97
CA ALA A 164 0.59 -12.22 -10.21
C ALA A 164 0.13 -13.06 -11.41
N PRO A 165 -0.43 -12.42 -12.45
CA PRO A 165 -0.78 -13.14 -13.66
C PRO A 165 0.46 -13.73 -14.32
N ARG A 166 0.32 -14.93 -14.83
CA ARG A 166 1.38 -15.61 -15.59
C ARG A 166 1.33 -15.18 -17.05
#